data_0e0d35d03c5a15fbb317a4aa92a48442
#
_entry.id   0e0d35d03c5a15fbb317a4aa92a48442
#
_cell.length_a   1.000
_cell.length_b   1.000
_cell.length_c   1.000
_cell.angle_alpha   90.00
_cell.angle_beta   90.00
_cell.angle_gamma   90.00
#
_symmetry.space_group_name_H-M   'P 1'
#
loop_
_entity.id
_entity.type
_entity.pdbx_description
1 polymer ?
#
loop_
_entity_poly.entity_id
_entity_poly.type
_entity_poly.pdbx_seq_one_letter_code
_entity_poly.pdbx_strand_id
1 'polypeptide(L)'
;MKHKIAIIATLVALFMPTLSKAETLAKDIQFKFRMGYSVGATAPIGLPETIRSIDRYALTPSVFAGIDIQKSIYGKWGILTGIHFENKAMDGDVTTKAYHMELRKGDTQMEGLFTGKVHQEVTMVMFTMPVQATYTFNDKLQIKAGPYFSLVAGKDFEGIASDGYLRQGSPTGPKIEIGNKEGEWATYDFKDDMRDFQVGMGIGLDWDFYRNLGLSVDLNWGLNGIFKKDFKTVEDTLYPIYGSVGFFYHLK
;
A
#
# COMPACT_ATOMS: atom_id res chain seq x y z
N MET A 1 -5.28 -21.33 -0.87
CA MET A 1 -6.28 -20.70 0.00
C MET A 1 -6.32 -21.28 1.41
N LYS A 2 -6.42 -22.60 1.65
CA LYS A 2 -6.57 -23.22 2.99
C LYS A 2 -5.42 -22.86 3.95
N HIS A 3 -4.16 -22.76 3.51
CA HIS A 3 -3.02 -22.40 4.36
C HIS A 3 -2.99 -20.92 4.76
N LYS A 4 -3.50 -20.00 3.94
CA LYS A 4 -3.58 -18.56 4.26
C LYS A 4 -4.61 -18.30 5.37
N ILE A 5 -5.72 -19.02 5.38
CA ILE A 5 -6.76 -18.94 6.44
C ILE A 5 -6.24 -19.49 7.77
N ALA A 6 -5.44 -20.57 7.75
CA ALA A 6 -4.85 -21.13 8.95
C ALA A 6 -3.88 -20.17 9.64
N ILE A 7 -3.09 -19.40 8.89
CA ILE A 7 -2.15 -18.41 9.44
C ILE A 7 -2.91 -17.27 10.14
N ILE A 8 -4.02 -16.80 9.56
CA ILE A 8 -4.87 -15.78 10.18
C ILE A 8 -5.49 -16.29 11.48
N ALA A 9 -6.00 -17.53 11.49
CA ALA A 9 -6.58 -18.14 12.67
C ALA A 9 -5.53 -18.33 13.79
N THR A 10 -4.29 -18.68 13.45
CA THR A 10 -3.20 -18.85 14.43
C THR A 10 -2.73 -17.52 15.01
N LEU A 11 -2.67 -16.45 14.19
CA LEU A 11 -2.35 -15.11 14.67
C LEU A 11 -3.44 -14.55 15.60
N VAL A 12 -4.71 -14.79 15.31
CA VAL A 12 -5.83 -14.41 16.19
C VAL A 12 -5.82 -15.20 17.49
N ALA A 13 -5.48 -16.51 17.46
CA ALA A 13 -5.43 -17.37 18.64
C ALA A 13 -4.28 -17.03 19.60
N LEU A 14 -3.16 -16.51 19.11
CA LEU A 14 -2.01 -16.08 19.92
C LEU A 14 -2.32 -14.83 20.77
N PHE A 15 -3.35 -14.07 20.41
CA PHE A 15 -3.80 -12.87 21.14
C PHE A 15 -4.97 -13.11 22.09
N MET A 16 -5.49 -14.36 22.23
CA MET A 16 -6.51 -14.66 23.23
C MET A 16 -5.84 -14.87 24.61
N PRO A 17 -5.95 -13.90 25.53
CA PRO A 17 -5.53 -14.12 26.91
C PRO A 17 -6.40 -15.22 27.54
N THR A 18 -5.78 -16.06 28.33
CA THR A 18 -6.47 -17.09 29.11
C THR A 18 -7.64 -16.48 29.92
N LEU A 19 -8.82 -17.03 29.79
CA LEU A 19 -10.12 -16.53 30.27
C LEU A 19 -10.16 -16.15 31.78
N SER A 20 -9.24 -16.58 32.60
CA SER A 20 -9.22 -16.28 34.06
C SER A 20 -8.70 -14.89 34.45
N LYS A 21 -8.10 -14.13 33.51
CA LYS A 21 -7.70 -12.71 33.71
C LYS A 21 -8.51 -11.72 32.88
N ALA A 22 -9.55 -12.19 32.19
CA ALA A 22 -10.30 -11.39 31.21
C ALA A 22 -11.06 -10.21 31.82
N GLU A 23 -11.63 -10.34 33.03
CA GLU A 23 -12.39 -9.28 33.66
C GLU A 23 -11.56 -8.05 34.04
N THR A 24 -10.31 -8.26 34.46
CA THR A 24 -9.40 -7.14 34.80
C THR A 24 -8.77 -6.53 33.55
N LEU A 25 -8.66 -7.30 32.45
CA LEU A 25 -8.12 -6.85 31.16
C LEU A 25 -9.15 -6.11 30.31
N ALA A 26 -10.45 -6.38 30.50
CA ALA A 26 -11.54 -5.74 29.76
C ALA A 26 -11.84 -4.31 30.21
N LYS A 27 -11.42 -3.94 31.42
CA LYS A 27 -11.54 -2.58 31.93
C LYS A 27 -10.60 -1.68 31.10
N ASP A 28 -11.15 -0.62 30.46
CA ASP A 28 -10.43 0.35 29.64
C ASP A 28 -10.13 -0.06 28.17
N ILE A 29 -10.79 -1.09 27.65
CA ILE A 29 -10.77 -1.38 26.21
C ILE A 29 -11.85 -0.55 25.50
N GLN A 30 -11.42 0.12 24.44
CA GLN A 30 -12.29 0.90 23.56
C GLN A 30 -12.27 0.29 22.17
N PHE A 31 -13.44 0.22 21.54
CA PHE A 31 -13.59 -0.19 20.15
C PHE A 31 -13.94 1.02 19.31
N LYS A 32 -13.26 1.17 18.16
CA LYS A 32 -13.54 2.23 17.21
C LYS A 32 -13.81 1.60 15.84
N PHE A 33 -14.93 1.90 15.24
CA PHE A 33 -15.11 1.67 13.81
C PHE A 33 -14.53 2.86 13.06
N ARG A 34 -13.72 2.62 12.02
CA ARG A 34 -13.19 3.70 11.18
C ARG A 34 -13.39 3.41 9.70
N MET A 35 -13.55 4.48 8.93
CA MET A 35 -13.63 4.42 7.48
C MET A 35 -13.16 5.73 6.87
N GLY A 36 -12.66 5.67 5.66
CA GLY A 36 -12.18 6.88 5.01
C GLY A 36 -11.61 6.61 3.63
N TYR A 37 -10.88 7.61 3.18
CA TYR A 37 -10.25 7.64 1.87
C TYR A 37 -8.74 7.80 2.02
N SER A 38 -8.00 7.10 1.18
CA SER A 38 -6.55 7.18 1.08
C SER A 38 -6.12 7.77 -0.24
N VAL A 39 -5.02 8.48 -0.23
CA VAL A 39 -4.37 9.02 -1.42
C VAL A 39 -2.87 8.78 -1.28
N GLY A 40 -2.22 8.37 -2.35
CA GLY A 40 -0.79 8.09 -2.29
C GLY A 40 -0.33 7.36 -3.53
N ALA A 41 0.91 6.92 -3.50
CA ALA A 41 1.52 6.25 -4.63
C ALA A 41 2.36 5.05 -4.18
N THR A 42 2.58 4.16 -5.12
CA THR A 42 3.60 3.12 -5.04
C THR A 42 4.76 3.59 -5.90
N ALA A 43 5.82 4.06 -5.25
CA ALA A 43 6.92 4.78 -5.89
C ALA A 43 8.28 4.40 -5.30
N PRO A 44 9.38 4.60 -6.03
CA PRO A 44 10.72 4.49 -5.48
C PRO A 44 11.00 5.63 -4.47
N ILE A 45 11.93 5.39 -3.56
CA ILE A 45 12.44 6.44 -2.67
C ILE A 45 13.44 7.30 -3.44
N GLY A 46 13.01 8.49 -3.82
CA GLY A 46 13.73 9.35 -4.77
C GLY A 46 13.35 8.96 -6.21
N LEU A 47 13.24 9.96 -7.09
CA LEU A 47 13.00 9.71 -8.50
C LEU A 47 14.31 9.26 -9.16
N PRO A 48 14.36 8.06 -9.76
CA PRO A 48 15.54 7.61 -10.51
C PRO A 48 15.76 8.50 -11.73
N GLU A 49 17.01 8.62 -12.15
CA GLU A 49 17.38 9.44 -13.32
C GLU A 49 16.73 8.97 -14.63
N THR A 50 16.29 7.72 -14.67
CA THR A 50 15.57 7.10 -15.79
C THR A 50 14.12 7.59 -15.89
N ILE A 51 13.51 8.10 -14.83
CA ILE A 51 12.20 8.77 -14.85
C ILE A 51 12.42 10.27 -15.08
N ARG A 52 12.02 10.76 -16.24
CA ARG A 52 12.25 12.15 -16.65
C ARG A 52 11.17 13.12 -16.17
N SER A 53 9.93 12.66 -16.18
CA SER A 53 8.77 13.43 -15.68
C SER A 53 7.65 12.53 -15.21
N ILE A 54 6.88 13.04 -14.27
CA ILE A 54 5.56 12.50 -13.93
C ILE A 54 4.58 13.38 -14.70
N ASP A 55 3.95 12.81 -15.74
CA ASP A 55 3.15 13.58 -16.68
C ASP A 55 1.69 13.69 -16.21
N ARG A 56 1.22 12.66 -15.50
CA ARG A 56 -0.12 12.61 -14.90
C ARG A 56 -0.10 11.74 -13.64
N TYR A 57 -0.89 12.15 -12.67
CA TYR A 57 -1.28 11.34 -11.53
C TYR A 57 -2.79 11.49 -11.33
N ALA A 58 -3.51 10.38 -11.41
CA ALA A 58 -4.95 10.36 -11.18
C ALA A 58 -5.26 9.88 -9.74
N LEU A 59 -6.13 10.61 -9.08
CA LEU A 59 -6.68 10.21 -7.79
C LEU A 59 -7.60 9.02 -7.98
N THR A 60 -7.07 7.83 -7.77
CA THR A 60 -7.84 6.59 -7.87
C THR A 60 -8.59 6.33 -6.57
N PRO A 61 -9.85 5.88 -6.61
CA PRO A 61 -10.60 5.57 -5.40
C PRO A 61 -9.89 4.55 -4.52
N SER A 62 -9.31 5.01 -3.42
CA SER A 62 -8.62 4.19 -2.43
C SER A 62 -9.34 4.36 -1.10
N VAL A 63 -10.07 3.34 -0.68
CA VAL A 63 -10.90 3.39 0.52
C VAL A 63 -10.38 2.43 1.57
N PHE A 64 -10.65 2.74 2.82
CA PHE A 64 -10.43 1.83 3.92
C PHE A 64 -11.62 1.80 4.87
N ALA A 65 -11.81 0.65 5.51
CA ALA A 65 -12.74 0.48 6.62
C ALA A 65 -12.18 -0.56 7.59
N GLY A 66 -12.42 -0.39 8.88
CA GLY A 66 -11.90 -1.33 9.86
C GLY A 66 -12.41 -1.10 11.27
N ILE A 67 -11.98 -1.97 12.16
CA ILE A 67 -12.25 -1.90 13.59
C ILE A 67 -10.92 -1.86 14.33
N ASP A 68 -10.76 -0.85 15.17
CA ASP A 68 -9.66 -0.74 16.12
C ASP A 68 -10.09 -1.20 17.51
N ILE A 69 -9.13 -1.76 18.20
CA ILE A 69 -9.16 -2.10 19.60
C ILE A 69 -8.07 -1.28 20.27
N GLN A 70 -8.42 -0.41 21.17
CA GLN A 70 -7.49 0.44 21.89
C GLN A 70 -7.57 0.12 23.38
N LYS A 71 -6.41 0.05 24.03
CA LYS A 71 -6.29 -0.11 25.48
C LYS A 71 -5.37 0.94 26.06
N SER A 72 -5.85 1.66 27.09
CA SER A 72 -5.02 2.52 27.91
C SER A 72 -4.11 1.66 28.81
N ILE A 73 -2.81 1.99 28.87
CA ILE A 73 -1.82 1.21 29.65
C ILE A 73 -1.36 1.98 30.87
N TYR A 74 -0.89 3.21 30.67
CA TYR A 74 -0.39 4.04 31.77
C TYR A 74 -0.55 5.53 31.45
N GLY A 75 -1.28 6.25 32.30
CA GLY A 75 -1.51 7.68 32.15
C GLY A 75 -2.13 8.02 30.80
N LYS A 76 -1.38 8.75 29.98
CA LYS A 76 -1.79 9.17 28.62
C LYS A 76 -1.40 8.20 27.52
N TRP A 77 -0.72 7.09 27.85
CA TRP A 77 -0.22 6.11 26.90
C TRP A 77 -1.17 4.93 26.76
N GLY A 78 -1.30 4.44 25.55
CA GLY A 78 -2.06 3.24 25.22
C GLY A 78 -1.45 2.48 24.05
N ILE A 79 -2.10 1.38 23.70
CA ILE A 79 -1.82 0.58 22.52
C ILE A 79 -3.09 0.46 21.70
N LEU A 80 -2.95 0.56 20.40
CA LEU A 80 -4.00 0.37 19.41
C LEU A 80 -3.59 -0.77 18.48
N THR A 81 -4.53 -1.67 18.25
CA THR A 81 -4.47 -2.68 17.19
C THR A 81 -5.83 -2.79 16.52
N GLY A 82 -5.94 -3.56 15.43
CA GLY A 82 -7.22 -3.69 14.73
C GLY A 82 -7.11 -4.52 13.50
N ILE A 83 -8.17 -4.53 12.72
CA ILE A 83 -8.20 -5.12 11.38
C ILE A 83 -8.85 -4.11 10.45
N HIS A 84 -8.10 -3.69 9.43
CA HIS A 84 -8.57 -2.80 8.38
C HIS A 84 -8.60 -3.54 7.04
N PHE A 85 -9.68 -3.39 6.32
CA PHE A 85 -9.74 -3.65 4.90
C PHE A 85 -9.33 -2.38 4.16
N GLU A 86 -8.34 -2.47 3.28
CA GLU A 86 -7.81 -1.34 2.52
C GLU A 86 -7.75 -1.69 1.05
N ASN A 87 -8.18 -0.76 0.22
CA ASN A 87 -7.86 -0.75 -1.20
C ASN A 87 -6.90 0.42 -1.46
N LYS A 88 -5.69 0.13 -1.94
CA LYS A 88 -4.69 1.12 -2.34
C LYS A 88 -4.51 1.04 -3.84
N ALA A 89 -4.80 2.13 -4.52
CA ALA A 89 -4.73 2.19 -5.97
C ALA A 89 -3.95 3.43 -6.42
N MET A 90 -3.32 3.33 -7.57
CA MET A 90 -2.58 4.39 -8.24
C MET A 90 -2.75 4.23 -9.75
N ASP A 91 -2.97 5.34 -10.42
CA ASP A 91 -2.99 5.46 -11.87
C ASP A 91 -2.16 6.69 -12.27
N GLY A 92 -1.20 6.52 -13.16
CA GLY A 92 -0.32 7.60 -13.54
C GLY A 92 0.42 7.36 -14.85
N ASP A 93 0.87 8.47 -15.43
CA ASP A 93 1.70 8.49 -16.63
C ASP A 93 3.07 9.09 -16.29
N VAL A 94 4.11 8.44 -16.77
CA VAL A 94 5.48 8.89 -16.63
C VAL A 94 6.21 8.85 -17.97
N THR A 95 7.15 9.77 -18.17
CA THR A 95 8.10 9.70 -19.28
C THR A 95 9.40 9.12 -18.77
N THR A 96 9.89 8.07 -19.44
CA THR A 96 11.11 7.36 -19.08
C THR A 96 12.20 7.51 -20.15
N LYS A 97 13.46 7.34 -19.74
CA LYS A 97 14.61 7.26 -20.64
C LYS A 97 15.55 6.17 -20.17
N ALA A 98 15.78 5.20 -21.05
CA ALA A 98 16.63 4.03 -20.81
C ALA A 98 16.25 3.27 -19.52
N TYR A 99 14.96 3.17 -19.23
CA TYR A 99 14.42 2.44 -18.08
C TYR A 99 14.35 0.94 -18.41
N HIS A 100 14.99 0.10 -17.59
CA HIS A 100 14.97 -1.34 -17.79
C HIS A 100 13.58 -1.89 -17.48
N MET A 101 12.99 -2.57 -18.45
CA MET A 101 11.70 -3.21 -18.28
C MET A 101 11.49 -4.35 -19.28
N GLU A 102 10.56 -5.20 -18.93
CA GLU A 102 10.04 -6.27 -19.77
C GLU A 102 8.70 -5.84 -20.35
N LEU A 103 8.56 -5.96 -21.63
CA LEU A 103 7.37 -5.54 -22.39
C LEU A 103 6.86 -6.69 -23.24
N ARG A 104 5.56 -6.67 -23.50
CA ARG A 104 4.89 -7.60 -24.40
C ARG A 104 4.22 -6.84 -25.54
N LYS A 105 4.55 -7.18 -26.79
CA LYS A 105 3.91 -6.64 -27.99
C LYS A 105 3.29 -7.79 -28.79
N GLY A 106 1.96 -7.89 -28.75
CA GLY A 106 1.25 -9.07 -29.21
C GLY A 106 1.70 -10.33 -28.43
N ASP A 107 2.16 -11.36 -29.14
CA ASP A 107 2.67 -12.60 -28.53
C ASP A 107 4.19 -12.56 -28.24
N THR A 108 4.86 -11.47 -28.56
CA THR A 108 6.31 -11.35 -28.42
C THR A 108 6.65 -10.64 -27.11
N GLN A 109 7.39 -11.34 -26.24
CA GLN A 109 7.99 -10.81 -25.02
C GLN A 109 9.38 -10.26 -25.34
N MET A 110 9.70 -9.08 -24.82
CA MET A 110 10.97 -8.41 -25.05
C MET A 110 11.44 -7.71 -23.80
N GLU A 111 12.73 -7.75 -23.52
CA GLU A 111 13.37 -7.15 -22.36
C GLU A 111 14.47 -6.19 -22.82
N GLY A 112 14.59 -5.04 -22.17
CA GLY A 112 15.62 -4.05 -22.51
C GLY A 112 15.37 -2.67 -21.91
N LEU A 113 16.04 -1.69 -22.49
CA LEU A 113 15.98 -0.30 -22.06
C LEU A 113 14.92 0.47 -22.86
N PHE A 114 13.83 0.80 -22.22
CA PHE A 114 12.74 1.56 -22.82
C PHE A 114 12.95 3.06 -22.66
N THR A 115 12.65 3.80 -23.70
CA THR A 115 12.56 5.27 -23.70
C THR A 115 11.25 5.66 -24.35
N GLY A 116 10.39 6.35 -23.62
CA GLY A 116 9.05 6.73 -24.08
C GLY A 116 8.11 6.97 -22.91
N LYS A 117 6.81 6.91 -23.18
CA LYS A 117 5.75 7.10 -22.18
C LYS A 117 5.32 5.76 -21.60
N VAL A 118 5.10 5.73 -20.30
CA VAL A 118 4.57 4.58 -19.55
C VAL A 118 3.33 5.01 -18.80
N HIS A 119 2.23 4.39 -19.12
CA HIS A 119 1.01 4.41 -18.31
C HIS A 119 1.05 3.24 -17.33
N GLN A 120 0.78 3.49 -16.05
CA GLN A 120 0.89 2.49 -15.00
C GLN A 120 -0.34 2.50 -14.10
N GLU A 121 -0.93 1.33 -13.92
CA GLU A 121 -1.99 1.09 -12.96
C GLU A 121 -1.53 0.09 -11.89
N VAL A 122 -1.75 0.43 -10.63
CA VAL A 122 -1.42 -0.44 -9.48
C VAL A 122 -2.63 -0.51 -8.58
N THR A 123 -3.04 -1.70 -8.21
CA THR A 123 -4.09 -1.92 -7.22
C THR A 123 -3.67 -3.00 -6.22
N MET A 124 -3.86 -2.72 -4.93
CA MET A 124 -3.62 -3.66 -3.85
C MET A 124 -4.82 -3.66 -2.90
N VAL A 125 -5.49 -4.79 -2.80
CA VAL A 125 -6.54 -5.03 -1.80
C VAL A 125 -5.92 -5.82 -0.65
N MET A 126 -6.00 -5.29 0.56
CA MET A 126 -5.28 -5.88 1.69
C MET A 126 -6.08 -5.84 3.00
N PHE A 127 -5.71 -6.77 3.89
CA PHE A 127 -6.12 -6.76 5.28
C PHE A 127 -4.91 -6.33 6.12
N THR A 128 -5.04 -5.18 6.79
CA THR A 128 -3.97 -4.55 7.56
C THR A 128 -4.26 -4.64 9.04
N MET A 129 -3.26 -5.06 9.80
CA MET A 129 -3.26 -5.06 11.26
C MET A 129 -2.24 -4.02 11.76
N PRO A 130 -2.68 -2.85 12.24
CA PRO A 130 -1.82 -1.90 12.90
C PRO A 130 -1.45 -2.39 14.32
N VAL A 131 -0.25 -2.06 14.77
CA VAL A 131 0.20 -2.23 16.16
C VAL A 131 0.88 -0.94 16.57
N GLN A 132 0.10 -0.03 17.15
CA GLN A 132 0.54 1.35 17.36
C GLN A 132 0.52 1.74 18.84
N ALA A 133 1.55 2.42 19.29
CA ALA A 133 1.49 3.17 20.53
C ALA A 133 0.61 4.42 20.31
N THR A 134 -0.19 4.74 21.32
CA THR A 134 -1.03 5.93 21.32
C THR A 134 -0.66 6.85 22.47
N TYR A 135 -0.73 8.15 22.23
CA TYR A 135 -0.56 9.18 23.26
C TYR A 135 -1.71 10.19 23.19
N THR A 136 -2.47 10.30 24.26
CA THR A 136 -3.63 11.19 24.39
C THR A 136 -3.20 12.50 25.00
N PHE A 137 -3.20 13.59 24.21
CA PHE A 137 -2.83 14.93 24.70
C PHE A 137 -3.88 15.48 25.64
N ASN A 138 -5.14 15.39 25.23
CA ASN A 138 -6.33 15.81 25.96
C ASN A 138 -7.52 14.93 25.55
N ASP A 139 -8.72 15.20 26.09
CA ASP A 139 -9.93 14.41 25.83
C ASP A 139 -10.36 14.36 24.35
N LYS A 140 -9.73 15.12 23.47
CA LYS A 140 -10.11 15.25 22.07
C LYS A 140 -9.01 14.86 21.07
N LEU A 141 -7.75 14.86 21.49
CA LEU A 141 -6.64 14.72 20.55
C LEU A 141 -5.69 13.61 20.97
N GLN A 142 -5.46 12.68 20.08
CA GLN A 142 -4.58 11.54 20.24
C GLN A 142 -3.67 11.39 19.04
N ILE A 143 -2.38 11.18 19.27
CA ILE A 143 -1.42 10.74 18.27
C ILE A 143 -1.22 9.23 18.38
N LYS A 144 -0.94 8.58 17.28
CA LYS A 144 -0.66 7.15 17.20
C LYS A 144 0.50 6.90 16.25
N ALA A 145 1.38 5.97 16.58
CA ALA A 145 2.50 5.59 15.73
C ALA A 145 2.94 4.16 16.01
N GLY A 146 3.38 3.46 14.97
CA GLY A 146 3.88 2.09 15.10
C GLY A 146 3.85 1.32 13.80
N PRO A 147 4.31 0.06 13.82
CA PRO A 147 4.28 -0.81 12.67
C PRO A 147 2.86 -1.23 12.28
N TYR A 148 2.71 -1.62 11.00
CA TYR A 148 1.57 -2.34 10.51
C TYR A 148 2.00 -3.56 9.69
N PHE A 149 1.12 -4.55 9.63
CA PHE A 149 1.31 -5.80 8.91
C PHE A 149 0.10 -6.03 8.03
N SER A 150 0.32 -6.26 6.73
CA SER A 150 -0.77 -6.43 5.77
C SER A 150 -0.62 -7.73 4.99
N LEU A 151 -1.76 -8.42 4.82
CA LEU A 151 -1.90 -9.52 3.89
C LEU A 151 -2.55 -8.98 2.61
N VAL A 152 -1.86 -9.11 1.50
CA VAL A 152 -2.35 -8.68 0.18
C VAL A 152 -3.23 -9.78 -0.39
N ALA A 153 -4.53 -9.53 -0.45
CA ALA A 153 -5.55 -10.47 -0.90
C ALA A 153 -5.83 -10.35 -2.41
N GLY A 154 -5.76 -9.13 -2.93
CA GLY A 154 -5.84 -8.83 -4.36
C GLY A 154 -4.72 -7.91 -4.76
N LYS A 155 -4.17 -8.11 -5.96
CA LYS A 155 -3.04 -7.33 -6.46
C LYS A 155 -3.10 -7.25 -7.97
N ASP A 156 -2.78 -6.09 -8.49
CA ASP A 156 -2.64 -5.82 -9.90
C ASP A 156 -1.53 -4.79 -10.14
N PHE A 157 -0.74 -5.01 -11.15
CA PHE A 157 0.34 -4.13 -11.58
C PHE A 157 0.53 -4.27 -13.08
N GLU A 158 -0.14 -3.43 -13.81
CA GLU A 158 -0.14 -3.47 -15.26
C GLU A 158 0.06 -2.08 -15.88
N GLY A 159 0.36 -2.07 -17.17
CA GLY A 159 0.43 -0.81 -17.88
C GLY A 159 0.78 -0.94 -19.35
N ILE A 160 0.95 0.22 -19.96
CA ILE A 160 1.17 0.39 -21.39
C ILE A 160 2.42 1.26 -21.59
N ALA A 161 3.33 0.76 -22.42
CA ALA A 161 4.46 1.51 -22.95
C ALA A 161 4.14 1.99 -24.37
N SER A 162 4.31 3.28 -24.63
CA SER A 162 3.95 3.92 -25.88
C SER A 162 4.87 5.10 -26.23
N ASP A 163 4.72 5.64 -27.44
CA ASP A 163 5.45 6.83 -27.91
C ASP A 163 6.97 6.73 -27.70
N GLY A 164 7.57 5.59 -28.07
CA GLY A 164 8.97 5.40 -27.77
C GLY A 164 9.63 4.23 -28.49
N TYR A 165 10.66 3.70 -27.86
CA TYR A 165 11.40 2.55 -28.36
C TYR A 165 12.04 1.76 -27.23
N LEU A 166 12.23 0.47 -27.47
CA LEU A 166 13.02 -0.44 -26.64
C LEU A 166 14.37 -0.74 -27.29
N ARG A 167 15.46 -0.64 -26.53
CA ARG A 167 16.80 -1.15 -26.91
C ARG A 167 16.99 -2.51 -26.27
N GLN A 168 17.05 -3.57 -27.08
CA GLN A 168 17.13 -4.93 -26.58
C GLN A 168 18.56 -5.27 -26.10
N GLY A 169 18.65 -5.73 -24.84
CA GLY A 169 19.88 -6.24 -24.23
C GLY A 169 20.92 -5.18 -23.85
N SER A 170 21.13 -4.12 -24.62
CA SER A 170 22.11 -3.07 -24.32
C SER A 170 21.69 -1.69 -24.86
N PRO A 171 22.30 -0.59 -24.41
CA PRO A 171 21.99 0.76 -24.90
C PRO A 171 22.20 0.95 -26.40
N THR A 172 23.04 0.11 -27.02
CA THR A 172 23.35 0.11 -28.46
C THR A 172 22.71 -1.06 -29.20
N GLY A 173 21.93 -1.88 -28.52
CA GLY A 173 21.25 -3.05 -29.08
C GLY A 173 20.17 -2.71 -30.11
N PRO A 174 19.58 -3.73 -30.75
CA PRO A 174 18.51 -3.53 -31.71
C PRO A 174 17.41 -2.62 -31.16
N LYS A 175 16.97 -1.69 -32.02
CA LYS A 175 15.90 -0.73 -31.66
C LYS A 175 14.56 -1.26 -32.16
N ILE A 176 13.61 -1.38 -31.23
CA ILE A 176 12.24 -1.79 -31.52
C ILE A 176 11.34 -0.59 -31.29
N GLU A 177 10.70 -0.09 -32.32
CA GLU A 177 9.78 1.04 -32.23
C GLU A 177 8.45 0.60 -31.60
N ILE A 178 7.98 1.44 -30.65
CA ILE A 178 6.71 1.28 -29.94
C ILE A 178 5.88 2.53 -30.18
N GLY A 179 4.80 2.37 -30.96
CA GLY A 179 3.90 3.46 -31.31
C GLY A 179 2.85 3.74 -30.24
N ASN A 180 1.86 4.55 -30.61
CA ASN A 180 0.77 4.97 -29.72
C ASN A 180 -0.62 4.58 -30.23
N LYS A 181 -0.70 3.83 -31.32
CA LYS A 181 -1.95 3.31 -31.85
C LYS A 181 -2.19 1.89 -31.36
N GLU A 182 -3.45 1.47 -31.44
CA GLU A 182 -3.83 0.10 -31.12
C GLU A 182 -3.00 -0.91 -31.94
N GLY A 183 -2.40 -1.89 -31.23
CA GLY A 183 -1.48 -2.86 -31.81
C GLY A 183 -0.03 -2.37 -31.99
N GLU A 184 0.28 -1.09 -31.81
CA GLU A 184 1.63 -0.54 -31.88
C GLU A 184 2.29 -0.39 -30.51
N TRP A 185 1.48 -0.21 -29.44
CA TRP A 185 2.00 -0.14 -28.07
C TRP A 185 2.42 -1.51 -27.53
N ALA A 186 3.14 -1.50 -26.45
CA ALA A 186 3.49 -2.70 -25.70
C ALA A 186 2.86 -2.65 -24.29
N THR A 187 2.55 -3.81 -23.74
CA THR A 187 1.94 -3.94 -22.41
C THR A 187 2.87 -4.66 -21.45
N TYR A 188 2.61 -4.54 -20.16
CA TYR A 188 3.24 -5.35 -19.12
C TYR A 188 2.24 -5.68 -18.03
N ASP A 189 2.43 -6.83 -17.37
CA ASP A 189 1.64 -7.29 -16.22
C ASP A 189 2.59 -8.03 -15.27
N PHE A 190 2.78 -7.48 -14.06
CA PHE A 190 3.69 -8.00 -13.04
C PHE A 190 2.98 -8.39 -11.75
N LYS A 191 1.66 -8.60 -11.80
CA LYS A 191 0.88 -8.95 -10.61
C LYS A 191 1.36 -10.21 -9.90
N ASP A 192 1.83 -11.22 -10.64
CA ASP A 192 2.29 -12.48 -10.08
C ASP A 192 3.63 -12.35 -9.34
N ASP A 193 4.39 -11.29 -9.65
CA ASP A 193 5.66 -10.97 -9.01
C ASP A 193 5.49 -10.07 -7.77
N MET A 194 4.30 -9.57 -7.53
CA MET A 194 4.00 -8.81 -6.32
C MET A 194 3.98 -9.72 -5.07
N ARG A 195 4.36 -9.16 -3.93
CA ARG A 195 4.33 -9.84 -2.63
C ARG A 195 2.90 -10.03 -2.11
N ASP A 196 2.70 -11.11 -1.36
CA ASP A 196 1.45 -11.37 -0.63
C ASP A 196 1.45 -10.76 0.78
N PHE A 197 2.56 -10.19 1.22
CA PHE A 197 2.72 -9.65 2.57
C PHE A 197 3.50 -8.33 2.55
N GLN A 198 3.00 -7.35 3.31
CA GLN A 198 3.60 -6.04 3.45
C GLN A 198 3.77 -5.67 4.92
N VAL A 199 4.90 -5.04 5.22
CA VAL A 199 5.20 -4.43 6.53
C VAL A 199 5.51 -2.97 6.32
N GLY A 200 5.04 -2.13 7.23
CA GLY A 200 5.33 -0.71 7.18
C GLY A 200 5.24 -0.04 8.54
N MET A 201 5.41 1.27 8.51
CA MET A 201 5.22 2.15 9.67
C MET A 201 4.08 3.10 9.37
N GLY A 202 3.27 3.36 10.40
CA GLY A 202 2.20 4.35 10.36
C GLY A 202 2.36 5.38 11.45
N ILE A 203 1.99 6.61 11.15
CA ILE A 203 1.79 7.68 12.10
C ILE A 203 0.43 8.32 11.81
N GLY A 204 -0.30 8.69 12.85
CA GLY A 204 -1.62 9.30 12.66
C GLY A 204 -2.06 10.14 13.85
N LEU A 205 -3.11 10.89 13.59
CA LEU A 205 -3.76 11.78 14.53
C LEU A 205 -5.26 11.48 14.52
N ASP A 206 -5.82 11.24 15.68
CA ASP A 206 -7.26 11.10 15.92
C ASP A 206 -7.77 12.33 16.68
N TRP A 207 -8.83 12.95 16.18
CA TRP A 207 -9.48 14.10 16.77
C TRP A 207 -10.96 13.83 17.03
N ASP A 208 -11.34 13.71 18.30
CA ASP A 208 -12.72 13.59 18.75
C ASP A 208 -13.40 14.97 18.72
N PHE A 209 -14.18 15.25 17.69
CA PHE A 209 -14.82 16.56 17.51
C PHE A 209 -16.26 16.60 18.00
N TYR A 210 -16.97 15.47 18.06
CA TYR A 210 -18.36 15.44 18.49
C TYR A 210 -18.74 14.11 19.14
N ARG A 211 -19.01 14.10 20.45
CA ARG A 211 -19.44 12.90 21.20
C ARG A 211 -18.55 11.69 20.89
N ASN A 212 -19.14 10.68 20.20
CA ASN A 212 -18.47 9.44 19.84
C ASN A 212 -17.86 9.47 18.42
N LEU A 213 -17.93 10.61 17.74
CA LEU A 213 -17.46 10.76 16.36
C LEU A 213 -16.17 11.57 16.31
N GLY A 214 -15.19 11.05 15.58
CA GLY A 214 -13.92 11.72 15.37
C GLY A 214 -13.45 11.68 13.92
N LEU A 215 -12.42 12.47 13.65
CA LEU A 215 -11.69 12.55 12.41
C LEU A 215 -10.30 11.95 12.60
N SER A 216 -9.83 11.15 11.65
CA SER A 216 -8.47 10.62 11.62
C SER A 216 -7.71 11.11 10.39
N VAL A 217 -6.42 11.38 10.59
CA VAL A 217 -5.46 11.62 9.52
C VAL A 217 -4.28 10.69 9.77
N ASP A 218 -3.92 9.88 8.79
CA ASP A 218 -2.87 8.87 8.90
C ASP A 218 -1.90 8.98 7.71
N LEU A 219 -0.61 8.68 7.96
CA LEU A 219 0.40 8.46 6.95
C LEU A 219 0.98 7.07 7.16
N ASN A 220 0.93 6.25 6.12
CA ASN A 220 1.43 4.88 6.11
C ASN A 220 2.54 4.74 5.07
N TRP A 221 3.68 4.19 5.49
CA TRP A 221 4.84 3.96 4.65
C TRP A 221 5.23 2.49 4.70
N GLY A 222 5.16 1.80 3.55
CA GLY A 222 5.64 0.43 3.40
C GLY A 222 7.17 0.38 3.45
N LEU A 223 7.71 -0.52 4.26
CA LEU A 223 9.15 -0.70 4.44
C LEU A 223 9.74 -1.80 3.55
N ASN A 224 8.92 -2.74 3.11
CA ASN A 224 9.28 -3.69 2.07
C ASN A 224 8.65 -3.26 0.74
N GLY A 225 9.41 -3.41 -0.35
CA GLY A 225 8.90 -3.17 -1.69
C GLY A 225 7.73 -4.09 -2.05
N ILE A 226 6.95 -3.70 -3.03
CA ILE A 226 5.77 -4.46 -3.46
C ILE A 226 6.12 -5.74 -4.21
N PHE A 227 7.29 -5.83 -4.84
CA PHE A 227 7.73 -6.99 -5.59
C PHE A 227 8.54 -7.99 -4.76
N LYS A 228 8.55 -9.24 -5.17
CA LYS A 228 9.40 -10.30 -4.63
C LYS A 228 10.88 -9.97 -4.86
N LYS A 229 11.77 -10.53 -4.02
CA LYS A 229 13.21 -10.21 -4.08
C LYS A 229 13.92 -10.69 -5.35
N ASP A 230 13.39 -11.72 -5.98
CA ASP A 230 13.87 -12.36 -7.20
C ASP A 230 13.42 -11.64 -8.48
N PHE A 231 12.39 -10.82 -8.38
CA PHE A 231 11.93 -9.98 -9.48
C PHE A 231 12.88 -8.78 -9.68
N LYS A 232 13.47 -8.68 -10.86
CA LYS A 232 14.47 -7.67 -11.21
C LYS A 232 14.13 -6.87 -12.46
N THR A 233 12.98 -7.14 -13.06
CA THR A 233 12.53 -6.49 -14.29
C THR A 233 12.34 -4.98 -14.10
N VAL A 234 11.90 -4.57 -12.90
CA VAL A 234 11.85 -3.16 -12.48
C VAL A 234 13.09 -2.85 -11.65
N GLU A 235 13.91 -1.89 -12.11
CA GLU A 235 15.21 -1.56 -11.49
C GLU A 235 15.09 -1.10 -10.05
N ASP A 236 14.03 -0.34 -9.75
CA ASP A 236 13.85 0.31 -8.46
C ASP A 236 12.86 -0.43 -7.56
N THR A 237 13.16 -0.43 -6.27
CA THR A 237 12.21 -0.94 -5.28
C THR A 237 11.09 0.06 -5.07
N LEU A 238 9.87 -0.34 -5.39
CA LEU A 238 8.67 0.47 -5.24
C LEU A 238 8.05 0.27 -3.85
N TYR A 239 7.84 1.37 -3.13
CA TYR A 239 7.25 1.39 -1.79
C TYR A 239 5.88 2.05 -1.81
N PRO A 240 4.85 1.48 -1.17
CA PRO A 240 3.56 2.16 -1.04
C PRO A 240 3.64 3.21 0.08
N ILE A 241 3.32 4.45 -0.28
CA ILE A 241 3.27 5.61 0.61
C ILE A 241 1.90 6.25 0.44
N TYR A 242 1.06 6.16 1.48
CA TYR A 242 -0.32 6.62 1.42
C TYR A 242 -0.69 7.47 2.63
N GLY A 243 -1.23 8.65 2.37
CA GLY A 243 -1.95 9.46 3.35
C GLY A 243 -3.43 9.09 3.36
N SER A 244 -4.05 9.09 4.52
CA SER A 244 -5.47 8.74 4.67
C SER A 244 -6.18 9.79 5.52
N VAL A 245 -7.42 10.08 5.15
CA VAL A 245 -8.34 10.90 5.94
C VAL A 245 -9.64 10.14 6.10
N GLY A 246 -10.15 10.06 7.31
CA GLY A 246 -11.36 9.31 7.58
C GLY A 246 -12.06 9.72 8.87
N PHE A 247 -13.20 9.13 9.08
CA PHE A 247 -13.97 9.26 10.31
C PHE A 247 -13.83 7.99 11.13
N PHE A 248 -13.91 8.14 12.44
CA PHE A 248 -14.07 7.03 13.34
C PHE A 248 -15.23 7.26 14.31
N TYR A 249 -15.81 6.16 14.78
CA TYR A 249 -16.90 6.16 15.74
C TYR A 249 -16.56 5.22 16.90
N HIS A 250 -16.64 5.73 18.15
CA HIS A 250 -16.46 4.92 19.35
C HIS A 250 -17.67 4.00 19.53
N LEU A 251 -17.43 2.71 19.44
CA LEU A 251 -18.43 1.69 19.74
C LEU A 251 -18.59 1.55 21.26
N LYS A 252 -19.80 1.34 21.71
CA LYS A 252 -20.12 1.17 23.14
C LYS A 252 -19.93 -0.26 23.56
#